data_21174bee8cfb9ec4475e2a7652ba2dd8
#
_entry.id   21174bee8cfb9ec4475e2a7652ba2dd8
#
_cell.length_a   1.000
_cell.length_b   1.000
_cell.length_c   1.000
_cell.angle_alpha   90.00
_cell.angle_beta   90.00
_cell.angle_gamma   90.00
#
_symmetry.space_group_name_H-M   'P 1'
#
loop_
_entity.id
_entity.type
_entity.pdbx_description
1 polymer ?
#
loop_
_entity_poly.entity_id
_entity_poly.type
_entity_poly.pdbx_seq_one_letter_code
_entity_poly.pdbx_strand_id
1 'polypeptide(L)'
;MGKKIALITGLAAFLALLSQVGVFAKDEGGETTYRFDPATQSSRALEYKNTMAGYKLYRSNCKSCHFRGNDKGAKFLDTEARTMRGWNMVFYKKNVRCAKDGLWAKLSPEDLLLINDYLYSKAYDTWDPRSNKSCG
;
A
#
# COMPACT_ATOMS: atom_id res chain seq x y z
N MET A 1 22.01 -41.00 -67.29
CA MET A 1 23.28 -40.45 -66.79
C MET A 1 23.07 -38.96 -66.55
N GLY A 2 22.89 -38.53 -65.34
CA GLY A 2 22.66 -37.12 -64.99
C GLY A 2 22.96 -36.92 -63.52
N LYS A 3 24.15 -36.41 -63.25
CA LYS A 3 24.57 -36.05 -61.90
C LYS A 3 23.82 -34.80 -61.43
N LYS A 4 23.04 -34.91 -60.41
CA LYS A 4 22.43 -33.74 -59.78
C LYS A 4 23.33 -33.23 -58.66
N ILE A 5 23.81 -32.04 -58.84
CA ILE A 5 24.57 -31.26 -57.87
C ILE A 5 23.60 -30.71 -56.86
N ALA A 6 23.71 -31.09 -55.61
CA ALA A 6 22.93 -30.51 -54.52
C ALA A 6 23.57 -29.22 -54.05
N LEU A 7 22.82 -28.14 -54.20
CA LEU A 7 23.19 -26.84 -53.67
C LEU A 7 22.83 -26.81 -52.20
N ILE A 8 23.83 -26.71 -51.35
CA ILE A 8 23.62 -26.50 -49.94
C ILE A 8 23.50 -25.02 -49.68
N THR A 9 22.30 -24.54 -49.56
CA THR A 9 22.03 -23.16 -49.09
C THR A 9 22.20 -23.12 -47.58
N GLY A 10 23.28 -22.50 -47.14
CA GLY A 10 23.54 -22.21 -45.75
C GLY A 10 22.50 -21.22 -45.20
N LEU A 11 21.70 -21.67 -44.29
CA LEU A 11 20.78 -20.87 -43.54
C LEU A 11 21.57 -20.15 -42.43
N ALA A 12 21.95 -18.94 -42.65
CA ALA A 12 22.52 -18.06 -41.63
C ALA A 12 21.43 -17.73 -40.60
N ALA A 13 21.46 -18.45 -39.50
CA ALA A 13 20.65 -18.13 -38.33
C ALA A 13 21.18 -16.81 -37.72
N PHE A 14 20.49 -15.71 -38.03
CA PHE A 14 20.70 -14.42 -37.38
C PHE A 14 20.11 -14.54 -35.97
N LEU A 15 20.93 -14.88 -34.99
CA LEU A 15 20.57 -14.73 -33.57
C LEU A 15 20.52 -13.22 -33.27
N ALA A 16 19.33 -12.65 -33.35
CA ALA A 16 19.04 -11.37 -32.75
C ALA A 16 19.06 -11.53 -31.24
N LEU A 17 20.20 -11.28 -30.62
CA LEU A 17 20.32 -11.02 -29.20
C LEU A 17 19.54 -9.75 -28.89
N LEU A 18 18.27 -9.90 -28.55
CA LEU A 18 17.51 -8.87 -27.85
C LEU A 18 18.16 -8.69 -26.49
N SER A 19 19.10 -7.77 -26.41
CA SER A 19 19.54 -7.18 -25.15
C SER A 19 18.32 -6.55 -24.50
N GLN A 20 17.67 -7.28 -23.60
CA GLN A 20 16.73 -6.72 -22.65
C GLN A 20 17.56 -5.82 -21.73
N VAL A 21 17.63 -4.56 -22.08
CA VAL A 21 18.05 -3.52 -21.16
C VAL A 21 16.95 -3.49 -20.10
N GLY A 22 17.14 -4.29 -19.05
CA GLY A 22 16.37 -4.14 -17.83
C GLY A 22 16.59 -2.72 -17.36
N VAL A 23 15.58 -1.88 -17.53
CA VAL A 23 15.50 -0.61 -16.83
C VAL A 23 15.35 -0.98 -15.36
N PHE A 24 16.49 -1.11 -14.67
CA PHE A 24 16.50 -1.11 -13.23
C PHE A 24 15.99 0.28 -12.83
N ALA A 25 14.70 0.38 -12.52
CA ALA A 25 14.18 1.50 -11.76
C ALA A 25 15.07 1.57 -10.51
N LYS A 26 15.83 2.64 -10.37
CA LYS A 26 16.65 2.93 -9.20
C LYS A 26 15.66 3.01 -8.05
N ASP A 27 15.60 1.94 -7.26
CA ASP A 27 14.90 1.93 -5.99
C ASP A 27 15.62 2.98 -5.13
N GLU A 28 14.99 4.12 -4.98
CA GLU A 28 15.45 5.15 -4.07
C GLU A 28 15.35 4.55 -2.68
N GLY A 29 16.45 3.98 -2.18
CA GLY A 29 16.60 3.08 -1.05
C GLY A 29 16.01 3.56 0.27
N GLY A 30 14.71 3.65 0.33
CA GLY A 30 13.92 3.70 1.54
C GLY A 30 13.61 2.28 1.98
N GLU A 31 13.95 1.93 3.20
CA GLU A 31 13.58 0.65 3.80
C GLU A 31 12.07 0.45 3.66
N THR A 32 11.67 -0.59 2.92
CA THR A 32 10.26 -0.89 2.71
C THR A 32 9.65 -1.33 4.03
N THR A 33 8.77 -0.51 4.57
CA THR A 33 8.03 -0.84 5.79
C THR A 33 6.87 -1.77 5.46
N TYR A 34 6.68 -2.79 6.29
CA TYR A 34 5.60 -3.76 6.12
C TYR A 34 4.59 -3.67 7.25
N ARG A 35 3.33 -3.90 6.93
CA ARG A 35 2.24 -4.08 7.89
C ARG A 35 1.78 -5.53 7.85
N PHE A 36 1.74 -6.19 9.01
CA PHE A 36 1.04 -7.47 9.12
C PHE A 36 -0.47 -7.25 9.05
N ASP A 37 -1.14 -7.92 8.12
CA ASP A 37 -2.59 -7.89 8.00
C ASP A 37 -3.20 -9.12 8.70
N PRO A 38 -3.91 -8.94 9.83
CA PRO A 38 -4.48 -10.06 10.56
C PRO A 38 -5.65 -10.74 9.82
N ALA A 39 -6.25 -10.09 8.83
CA ALA A 39 -7.34 -10.69 8.05
C ALA A 39 -6.83 -11.72 7.05
N THR A 40 -5.70 -11.42 6.41
CA THR A 40 -5.07 -12.30 5.39
C THR A 40 -3.92 -13.15 5.97
N GLN A 41 -3.52 -12.92 7.21
CA GLN A 41 -2.36 -13.55 7.87
C GLN A 41 -1.05 -13.36 7.07
N SER A 42 -0.91 -12.23 6.37
CA SER A 42 0.22 -11.92 5.52
C SER A 42 0.80 -10.54 5.78
N SER A 43 2.03 -10.31 5.33
CA SER A 43 2.67 -9.00 5.37
C SER A 43 2.36 -8.23 4.08
N ARG A 44 1.92 -6.98 4.23
CA ARG A 44 1.62 -6.04 3.16
C ARG A 44 2.62 -4.90 3.18
N ALA A 45 3.23 -4.60 2.05
CA ALA A 45 4.15 -3.48 1.89
C ALA A 45 3.40 -2.14 2.00
N LEU A 46 3.95 -1.21 2.77
CA LEU A 46 3.42 0.15 2.90
C LEU A 46 4.04 1.06 1.83
N GLU A 47 3.58 0.89 0.60
CA GLU A 47 4.01 1.72 -0.51
C GLU A 47 3.45 3.14 -0.40
N TYR A 48 4.24 4.14 -0.79
CA TYR A 48 3.84 5.54 -0.76
C TYR A 48 2.52 5.80 -1.50
N LYS A 49 2.35 5.22 -2.70
CA LYS A 49 1.11 5.38 -3.49
C LYS A 49 -0.12 4.87 -2.74
N ASN A 50 0.01 3.74 -2.01
CA ASN A 50 -1.08 3.12 -1.25
C ASN A 50 -1.42 3.95 -0.01
N THR A 51 -0.42 4.41 0.72
CA THR A 51 -0.64 5.29 1.89
C THR A 51 -1.25 6.62 1.48
N MET A 52 -0.90 7.19 0.33
CA MET A 52 -1.51 8.40 -0.20
C MET A 52 -2.95 8.20 -0.69
N ALA A 53 -3.25 7.06 -1.30
CA ALA A 53 -4.64 6.70 -1.63
C ALA A 53 -5.47 6.55 -0.35
N GLY A 54 -4.92 5.86 0.66
CA GLY A 54 -5.54 5.72 1.97
C GLY A 54 -5.78 7.06 2.68
N TYR A 55 -4.86 8.00 2.57
CA TYR A 55 -5.04 9.37 3.08
C TYR A 55 -6.24 10.07 2.46
N LYS A 56 -6.39 10.00 1.13
CA LYS A 56 -7.53 10.62 0.44
C LYS A 56 -8.86 10.00 0.90
N LEU A 57 -8.90 8.67 0.98
CA LEU A 57 -10.08 7.94 1.47
C LEU A 57 -10.39 8.26 2.94
N TYR A 58 -9.38 8.32 3.79
CA TYR A 58 -9.54 8.73 5.19
C TYR A 58 -10.13 10.15 5.30
N ARG A 59 -9.60 11.11 4.54
CA ARG A 59 -10.12 12.48 4.54
C ARG A 59 -11.58 12.56 4.11
N SER A 60 -11.93 11.90 3.02
CA SER A 60 -13.28 11.98 2.45
C SER A 60 -14.32 11.19 3.26
N ASN A 61 -13.94 10.09 3.88
CA ASN A 61 -14.89 9.20 4.55
C ASN A 61 -14.87 9.31 6.08
N CYS A 62 -13.70 9.38 6.70
CA CYS A 62 -13.58 9.43 8.15
C CYS A 62 -13.62 10.86 8.69
N LYS A 63 -12.83 11.75 8.11
CA LYS A 63 -12.74 13.15 8.55
C LYS A 63 -14.00 13.95 8.23
N SER A 64 -14.88 13.48 7.36
CA SER A 64 -16.20 14.07 7.12
C SER A 64 -17.10 14.11 8.37
N CYS A 65 -16.82 13.24 9.35
CA CYS A 65 -17.51 13.22 10.63
C CYS A 65 -16.55 13.44 11.82
N HIS A 66 -15.30 12.97 11.72
CA HIS A 66 -14.34 12.97 12.82
C HIS A 66 -13.41 14.20 12.81
N PHE A 67 -13.93 15.37 12.46
CA PHE A 67 -13.18 16.62 12.56
C PHE A 67 -13.42 17.31 13.92
N ARG A 68 -12.54 18.25 14.24
CA ARG A 68 -12.62 18.99 15.52
C ARG A 68 -13.82 19.94 15.50
N GLY A 69 -14.69 19.88 16.52
CA GLY A 69 -15.89 20.71 16.58
C GLY A 69 -17.02 20.29 15.62
N ASN A 70 -17.07 19.00 15.20
CA ASN A 70 -18.16 18.51 14.37
C ASN A 70 -19.51 18.49 15.12
N ASP A 71 -20.58 18.63 14.36
CA ASP A 71 -21.99 18.61 14.81
C ASP A 71 -22.60 17.20 14.86
N LYS A 72 -21.84 16.17 14.49
CA LYS A 72 -22.32 14.79 14.36
C LYS A 72 -22.12 13.95 15.62
N GLY A 73 -21.62 14.53 16.70
CA GLY A 73 -21.29 13.83 17.94
C GLY A 73 -20.18 12.78 17.80
N ALA A 74 -19.44 12.80 16.69
CA ALA A 74 -18.31 11.92 16.48
C ALA A 74 -17.08 12.47 17.21
N LYS A 75 -16.35 11.59 17.93
CA LYS A 75 -15.08 12.00 18.54
C LYS A 75 -14.09 12.41 17.46
N PHE A 76 -13.31 13.46 17.73
CA PHE A 76 -12.17 13.79 16.88
C PHE A 76 -11.26 12.57 16.71
N LEU A 77 -10.88 12.29 15.48
CA LEU A 77 -10.01 11.17 15.15
C LEU A 77 -8.75 11.69 14.50
N ASP A 78 -7.62 11.42 15.14
CA ASP A 78 -6.28 11.60 14.58
C ASP A 78 -5.65 10.25 14.25
N THR A 79 -4.62 10.25 13.42
CA THR A 79 -3.86 9.05 13.09
C THR A 79 -3.17 8.45 14.32
N GLU A 80 -2.71 9.31 15.23
CA GLU A 80 -2.07 8.95 16.49
C GLU A 80 -3.05 8.51 17.59
N ALA A 81 -4.35 8.47 17.31
CA ALA A 81 -5.35 8.04 18.28
C ALA A 81 -5.19 6.56 18.68
N ARG A 82 -4.40 5.79 17.94
CA ARG A 82 -4.12 4.38 18.21
C ARG A 82 -2.70 4.01 17.81
N THR A 83 -2.23 2.90 18.40
CA THR A 83 -1.00 2.20 17.97
C THR A 83 -1.22 1.49 16.62
N MET A 84 -0.14 1.10 15.97
CA MET A 84 -0.16 0.28 14.74
C MET A 84 -1.05 -0.97 14.92
N ARG A 85 -0.82 -1.71 16.00
CA ARG A 85 -1.66 -2.88 16.35
C ARG A 85 -3.12 -2.48 16.57
N GLY A 86 -3.36 -1.35 17.22
CA GLY A 86 -4.71 -0.83 17.48
C GLY A 86 -5.48 -0.56 16.20
N TRP A 87 -4.85 0.06 15.19
CA TRP A 87 -5.45 0.28 13.88
C TRP A 87 -5.75 -1.02 13.15
N ASN A 88 -4.81 -1.97 13.09
CA ASN A 88 -5.05 -3.28 12.52
C ASN A 88 -6.28 -3.96 13.12
N MET A 89 -6.42 -3.92 14.45
CA MET A 89 -7.56 -4.54 15.13
C MET A 89 -8.89 -3.85 14.86
N VAL A 90 -8.90 -2.52 14.63
CA VAL A 90 -10.10 -1.78 14.23
C VAL A 90 -10.64 -2.29 12.90
N PHE A 91 -9.77 -2.41 11.90
CA PHE A 91 -10.16 -2.84 10.54
C PHE A 91 -10.45 -4.34 10.47
N TYR A 92 -9.72 -5.15 11.22
CA TYR A 92 -9.96 -6.59 11.31
C TYR A 92 -11.30 -6.90 11.96
N LYS A 93 -11.54 -6.38 13.17
CA LYS A 93 -12.75 -6.69 13.94
C LYS A 93 -13.97 -5.89 13.53
N LYS A 94 -13.79 -4.73 12.89
CA LYS A 94 -14.87 -3.81 12.49
C LYS A 94 -15.87 -3.51 13.61
N ASN A 95 -15.40 -3.48 14.85
CA ASN A 95 -16.24 -3.35 16.05
C ASN A 95 -16.44 -1.90 16.53
N VAL A 96 -15.99 -0.93 15.74
CA VAL A 96 -16.20 0.49 16.00
C VAL A 96 -17.62 0.91 15.60
N ARG A 97 -18.15 1.95 16.25
CA ARG A 97 -19.53 2.40 16.07
C ARG A 97 -19.86 2.68 14.60
N CYS A 98 -19.04 3.47 13.89
CA CYS A 98 -19.28 3.81 12.49
C CYS A 98 -19.35 2.57 11.56
N ALA A 99 -18.59 1.51 11.85
CA ALA A 99 -18.70 0.25 11.10
C ALA A 99 -19.99 -0.47 11.41
N LYS A 100 -20.40 -0.54 12.70
CA LYS A 100 -21.66 -1.16 13.14
C LYS A 100 -22.89 -0.41 12.64
N ASP A 101 -22.81 0.91 12.55
CA ASP A 101 -23.88 1.77 12.02
C ASP A 101 -23.96 1.74 10.46
N GLY A 102 -23.17 0.88 9.80
CA GLY A 102 -23.21 0.67 8.37
C GLY A 102 -22.53 1.75 7.53
N LEU A 103 -21.84 2.73 8.15
CA LEU A 103 -21.17 3.82 7.42
C LEU A 103 -20.01 3.31 6.54
N TRP A 104 -19.50 2.11 6.82
CA TRP A 104 -18.45 1.46 6.03
C TRP A 104 -18.98 0.65 4.84
N ALA A 105 -20.30 0.50 4.70
CA ALA A 105 -20.90 -0.31 3.63
C ALA A 105 -20.60 0.22 2.20
N LYS A 106 -20.31 1.52 2.08
CA LYS A 106 -19.93 2.18 0.83
C LYS A 106 -18.44 2.03 0.48
N LEU A 107 -17.62 1.48 1.37
CA LEU A 107 -16.20 1.28 1.17
C LEU A 107 -15.95 -0.16 0.74
N SER A 108 -15.19 -0.34 -0.34
CA SER A 108 -14.73 -1.65 -0.74
C SER A 108 -13.75 -2.25 0.27
N PRO A 109 -13.53 -3.57 0.26
CA PRO A 109 -12.47 -4.18 1.07
C PRO A 109 -11.09 -3.54 0.83
N GLU A 110 -10.77 -3.18 -0.42
CA GLU A 110 -9.50 -2.51 -0.74
C GLU A 110 -9.44 -1.08 -0.18
N ASP A 111 -10.54 -0.31 -0.23
CA ASP A 111 -10.59 1.01 0.40
C ASP A 111 -10.27 0.93 1.90
N LEU A 112 -10.81 -0.07 2.58
CA LEU A 112 -10.55 -0.30 4.01
C LEU A 112 -9.10 -0.70 4.27
N LEU A 113 -8.48 -1.50 3.39
CA LEU A 113 -7.06 -1.84 3.46
C LEU A 113 -6.18 -0.60 3.28
N LEU A 114 -6.47 0.23 2.28
CA LEU A 114 -5.72 1.47 2.01
C LEU A 114 -5.85 2.47 3.17
N ILE A 115 -7.04 2.65 3.72
CA ILE A 115 -7.24 3.50 4.91
C ILE A 115 -6.43 2.96 6.09
N ASN A 116 -6.43 1.64 6.30
CA ASN A 116 -5.62 1.03 7.36
C ASN A 116 -4.12 1.21 7.11
N ASP A 117 -3.62 1.06 5.88
CA ASP A 117 -2.23 1.30 5.51
C ASP A 117 -1.80 2.72 5.90
N TYR A 118 -2.63 3.73 5.56
CA TYR A 118 -2.36 5.11 5.94
C TYR A 118 -2.35 5.32 7.45
N LEU A 119 -3.38 4.87 8.17
CA LEU A 119 -3.50 5.07 9.61
C LEU A 119 -2.40 4.32 10.39
N TYR A 120 -2.04 3.12 9.92
CA TYR A 120 -0.94 2.35 10.47
C TYR A 120 0.40 3.07 10.30
N SER A 121 0.66 3.61 9.11
CA SER A 121 1.91 4.32 8.81
C SER A 121 2.08 5.63 9.58
N LYS A 122 1.02 6.14 10.21
CA LYS A 122 0.99 7.38 11.00
C LYS A 122 0.47 7.14 12.42
N ALA A 123 0.53 5.92 12.90
CA ALA A 123 0.07 5.55 14.23
C ALA A 123 0.96 6.14 15.33
N TYR A 124 0.44 6.20 16.54
CA TYR A 124 1.14 6.77 17.71
C TYR A 124 2.54 6.18 17.94
N ASP A 125 2.74 4.89 17.70
CA ASP A 125 3.98 4.16 17.92
C ASP A 125 4.90 4.07 16.70
N THR A 126 4.60 4.79 15.61
CA THR A 126 5.51 4.92 14.47
C THR A 126 6.63 5.93 14.73
N TRP A 127 6.45 6.81 15.71
CA TRP A 127 7.45 7.80 16.07
C TRP A 127 8.44 7.22 17.09
N ASP A 128 9.70 7.08 16.68
CA ASP A 128 10.82 6.78 17.58
C ASP A 128 11.63 8.06 17.78
N PRO A 129 11.63 8.65 19.00
CA PRO A 129 12.43 9.84 19.28
C PRO A 129 13.94 9.65 19.09
N ARG A 130 14.40 8.37 19.09
CA ARG A 130 15.81 8.03 18.86
C ARG A 130 16.16 7.91 17.37
N SER A 131 15.18 7.74 16.49
CA SER A 131 15.37 7.70 15.03
C SER A 131 15.43 9.09 14.41
N ASN A 132 15.23 10.15 15.19
CA ASN A 132 15.20 11.52 14.73
C ASN A 132 16.59 11.99 14.30
N LYS A 133 17.03 11.55 13.12
CA LYS A 133 18.33 11.90 12.53
C LYS A 133 18.39 13.30 11.92
N SER A 134 17.37 14.12 12.07
CA SER A 134 17.37 15.41 11.42
C SER A 134 16.46 16.44 12.06
N CYS A 135 16.91 16.98 13.17
CA CYS A 135 16.74 18.40 13.40
C CYS A 135 18.15 19.01 13.28
N GLY A 136 18.66 19.08 12.05
CA GLY A 136 19.89 19.79 11.72
C GLY A 136 19.56 21.17 11.25
#